data_5c23dce9ab15ba7516254a32dd148e8d
#
_entry.id   5c23dce9ab15ba7516254a32dd148e8d
#
_cell.length_a   1.000
_cell.length_b   1.000
_cell.length_c   1.000
_cell.angle_alpha   90.00
_cell.angle_beta   90.00
_cell.angle_gamma   90.00
#
_symmetry.space_group_name_H-M   'P 1'
#
loop_
_entity.id
_entity.type
_entity.pdbx_description
1 polymer ?
#
loop_
_entity_poly.entity_id
_entity_poly.type
_entity_poly.pdbx_seq_one_letter_code
_entity_poly.pdbx_strand_id
1 'polypeptide(L)'
;MVRTAENLFFPQLPLKSPLIESHTQSASGHKNAPQIRKSAMTAIPLFQVDAFTSHPFKGNPAAVCLLEKPAPDQWLQQVAAEMNLAETAFLTPDSNGLRLRWLTPTTEVDLCGHATIATVQVLRELHAAGELPDWIAPHWQQSCIQFHSRSGILSAEATASGIVLDFPATVPVPATLPEKLPAALHIQPAQILWCGQSRFDLLLRLDSAHTIRTLQPDLGLLAEIPVRGVIVTALGDTADHDFISRFFAPASGVPEDPVTGSAHCALAPFWQPQFGRNTLFGCQASSRGGHVRMDLQGDRVRLTGQAVTVFRGSLLV
;
A
#
# COMPACT_ATOMS: atom_id res chain seq x y z
N MET A 1 -0.92 31.77 38.29
CA MET A 1 -2.40 31.81 38.19
C MET A 1 -2.85 30.61 37.41
N VAL A 2 -3.34 29.61 38.12
CA VAL A 2 -3.82 28.33 37.61
C VAL A 2 -5.30 28.52 37.28
N ARG A 3 -5.76 28.19 36.07
CA ARG A 3 -7.18 28.04 35.75
C ARG A 3 -7.49 26.59 35.55
N THR A 4 -8.38 26.12 36.40
CA THR A 4 -8.97 24.78 36.50
C THR A 4 -9.90 24.46 35.31
N ALA A 5 -9.86 23.21 34.88
CA ALA A 5 -10.77 22.63 33.88
C ALA A 5 -12.17 22.44 34.48
N GLU A 6 -13.19 22.92 33.79
CA GLU A 6 -14.59 22.69 34.12
C GLU A 6 -15.11 21.41 33.47
N ASN A 7 -15.79 20.63 34.30
CA ASN A 7 -16.46 19.34 33.94
C ASN A 7 -17.69 19.60 33.05
N LEU A 8 -17.75 18.94 31.90
CA LEU A 8 -18.98 18.81 31.11
C LEU A 8 -19.78 17.58 31.60
N PHE A 9 -20.86 17.89 32.33
CA PHE A 9 -21.89 16.92 32.72
C PHE A 9 -22.81 16.58 31.53
N PHE A 10 -22.94 15.30 31.22
CA PHE A 10 -24.05 14.81 30.38
C PHE A 10 -25.21 14.36 31.26
N PRO A 11 -26.46 14.77 30.99
CA PRO A 11 -27.62 14.34 31.76
C PRO A 11 -28.03 12.93 31.33
N GLN A 12 -28.18 12.03 32.32
CA GLN A 12 -28.80 10.72 32.14
C GLN A 12 -30.32 10.82 32.03
N LEU A 13 -30.90 10.26 30.97
CA LEU A 13 -32.33 10.08 30.80
C LEU A 13 -32.83 8.81 31.55
N PRO A 14 -33.96 8.85 32.25
CA PRO A 14 -34.45 7.69 32.96
C PRO A 14 -35.16 6.72 32.03
N LEU A 15 -34.76 5.46 32.07
CA LEU A 15 -35.45 4.31 31.44
C LEU A 15 -36.72 3.99 32.26
N LYS A 16 -37.91 4.26 31.68
CA LYS A 16 -39.18 3.70 32.17
C LYS A 16 -39.47 2.42 31.43
N SER A 17 -39.53 1.31 32.16
CA SER A 17 -40.04 0.05 31.69
C SER A 17 -41.57 0.03 31.81
N PRO A 18 -42.35 -0.37 30.81
CA PRO A 18 -43.73 -0.74 30.98
C PRO A 18 -43.88 -2.23 31.33
N LEU A 19 -44.58 -2.49 32.44
CA LEU A 19 -45.13 -3.80 32.80
C LEU A 19 -46.19 -4.21 31.74
N ILE A 20 -46.02 -5.36 31.14
CA ILE A 20 -47.04 -5.97 30.29
C ILE A 20 -47.58 -7.20 31.04
N GLU A 21 -48.88 -7.10 31.40
CA GLU A 21 -49.63 -8.19 31.98
C GLU A 21 -49.85 -9.34 30.98
N SER A 22 -49.69 -10.55 31.49
CA SER A 22 -49.89 -11.79 30.77
C SER A 22 -51.37 -12.14 30.63
N HIS A 23 -51.93 -12.13 29.43
CA HIS A 23 -53.16 -12.88 29.09
C HIS A 23 -52.80 -14.12 28.28
N THR A 24 -52.95 -15.27 28.91
CA THR A 24 -52.91 -16.57 28.26
C THR A 24 -54.19 -16.81 27.50
N GLN A 25 -54.14 -16.88 26.18
CA GLN A 25 -55.12 -17.57 25.35
C GLN A 25 -54.45 -18.63 24.49
N SER A 26 -54.82 -19.88 24.75
CA SER A 26 -54.42 -21.04 23.96
C SER A 26 -55.14 -21.02 22.62
N ALA A 27 -54.36 -20.98 21.52
CA ALA A 27 -54.87 -21.33 20.20
C ALA A 27 -53.87 -22.26 19.51
N SER A 28 -54.20 -23.50 19.40
CA SER A 28 -53.56 -24.53 18.61
C SER A 28 -53.67 -24.21 17.12
N GLY A 29 -52.57 -23.90 16.49
CA GLY A 29 -52.47 -23.71 15.05
C GLY A 29 -51.03 -23.78 14.60
N HIS A 30 -50.54 -24.99 14.32
CA HIS A 30 -49.22 -25.18 13.68
C HIS A 30 -49.23 -24.56 12.27
N LYS A 31 -48.71 -23.35 12.14
CA LYS A 31 -48.26 -22.83 10.88
C LYS A 31 -46.71 -22.80 10.96
N ASN A 32 -46.09 -23.67 10.17
CA ASN A 32 -44.65 -23.64 9.93
C ASN A 32 -44.24 -22.22 9.50
N ALA A 33 -43.69 -21.45 10.42
CA ALA A 33 -42.95 -20.22 10.06
C ALA A 33 -41.75 -20.65 9.22
N PRO A 34 -41.48 -19.98 8.11
CA PRO A 34 -40.25 -20.25 7.33
C PRO A 34 -39.04 -20.04 8.25
N GLN A 35 -38.31 -21.10 8.54
CA GLN A 35 -37.00 -20.98 9.16
C GLN A 35 -36.14 -20.19 8.18
N ILE A 36 -35.88 -18.93 8.49
CA ILE A 36 -34.81 -18.15 7.86
C ILE A 36 -33.54 -18.92 8.19
N ARG A 37 -33.05 -19.72 7.23
CA ARG A 37 -31.70 -20.28 7.31
C ARG A 37 -30.76 -19.08 7.48
N LYS A 38 -30.20 -18.89 8.66
CA LYS A 38 -29.04 -18.03 8.87
C LYS A 38 -27.97 -18.64 7.98
N SER A 39 -27.74 -18.07 6.80
CA SER A 39 -26.54 -18.35 6.03
C SER A 39 -25.38 -18.14 7.00
N ALA A 40 -24.58 -19.17 7.24
CA ALA A 40 -23.37 -19.01 8.03
C ALA A 40 -22.53 -17.94 7.32
N MET A 41 -22.34 -16.80 7.98
CA MET A 41 -21.46 -15.74 7.45
C MET A 41 -20.08 -16.35 7.24
N THR A 42 -19.58 -16.27 6.03
CA THR A 42 -18.23 -16.74 5.73
C THR A 42 -17.25 -15.73 6.30
N ALA A 43 -16.36 -16.17 7.17
CA ALA A 43 -15.29 -15.35 7.73
C ALA A 43 -14.06 -15.46 6.83
N ILE A 44 -13.73 -14.40 6.12
CA ILE A 44 -12.59 -14.35 5.19
C ILE A 44 -11.41 -13.68 5.90
N PRO A 45 -10.20 -14.31 5.99
CA PRO A 45 -9.05 -13.70 6.63
C PRO A 45 -8.65 -12.38 5.95
N LEU A 46 -8.55 -11.33 6.75
CA LEU A 46 -8.23 -9.98 6.33
C LEU A 46 -7.16 -9.39 7.25
N PHE A 47 -6.14 -8.80 6.64
CA PHE A 47 -5.02 -8.17 7.34
C PHE A 47 -4.82 -6.75 6.82
N GLN A 48 -4.26 -5.88 7.66
CA GLN A 48 -3.68 -4.63 7.22
C GLN A 48 -2.21 -4.60 7.59
N VAL A 49 -1.38 -4.25 6.63
CA VAL A 49 0.07 -4.29 6.74
C VAL A 49 0.65 -2.98 6.25
N ASP A 50 1.53 -2.39 7.03
CA ASP A 50 2.34 -1.24 6.64
C ASP A 50 3.63 -1.74 6.00
N ALA A 51 3.79 -1.53 4.70
CA ALA A 51 4.96 -1.94 3.92
C ALA A 51 6.03 -0.84 3.85
N PHE A 52 7.31 -1.24 3.64
CA PHE A 52 8.49 -0.37 3.62
C PHE A 52 8.78 0.32 4.96
N THR A 53 8.42 -0.32 6.05
CA THR A 53 8.66 0.16 7.41
C THR A 53 8.77 -1.01 8.39
N SER A 54 9.49 -0.80 9.48
CA SER A 54 9.48 -1.68 10.67
C SER A 54 8.62 -1.15 11.81
N HIS A 55 7.98 0.02 11.62
CA HIS A 55 7.21 0.69 12.66
C HIS A 55 5.74 0.80 12.24
N PRO A 56 4.78 0.43 13.12
CA PRO A 56 3.36 0.64 12.86
C PRO A 56 3.03 2.09 12.52
N PHE A 57 2.02 2.28 11.64
CA PHE A 57 1.48 3.58 11.22
C PHE A 57 2.45 4.43 10.38
N LYS A 58 3.51 3.81 9.86
CA LYS A 58 4.45 4.35 8.88
C LYS A 58 4.38 3.54 7.58
N GLY A 59 5.22 3.87 6.60
CA GLY A 59 5.27 3.16 5.33
C GLY A 59 3.98 3.27 4.51
N ASN A 60 3.77 2.34 3.61
CA ASN A 60 2.61 2.30 2.72
C ASN A 60 1.62 1.19 3.14
N PRO A 61 0.41 1.54 3.60
CA PRO A 61 -0.55 0.57 4.08
C PRO A 61 -1.25 -0.16 2.93
N ALA A 62 -1.40 -1.48 3.07
CA ALA A 62 -2.22 -2.29 2.19
C ALA A 62 -3.10 -3.25 2.99
N ALA A 63 -4.32 -3.53 2.49
CA ALA A 63 -5.08 -4.66 2.97
C ALA A 63 -4.65 -5.94 2.23
N VAL A 64 -4.73 -7.08 2.91
CA VAL A 64 -4.47 -8.41 2.33
C VAL A 64 -5.63 -9.32 2.67
N CYS A 65 -6.28 -9.83 1.65
CA CYS A 65 -7.43 -10.72 1.74
C CYS A 65 -7.05 -12.10 1.18
N LEU A 66 -7.18 -13.16 1.99
CA LEU A 66 -6.87 -14.53 1.60
C LEU A 66 -8.17 -15.25 1.23
N LEU A 67 -8.35 -15.58 -0.04
CA LEU A 67 -9.56 -16.19 -0.59
C LEU A 67 -9.28 -17.63 -1.03
N GLU A 68 -9.98 -18.61 -0.45
CA GLU A 68 -9.87 -20.02 -0.85
C GLU A 68 -10.40 -20.30 -2.27
N LYS A 69 -11.17 -19.37 -2.82
CA LYS A 69 -11.75 -19.44 -4.18
C LYS A 69 -11.77 -18.06 -4.82
N PRO A 70 -11.64 -17.98 -6.15
CA PRO A 70 -11.84 -16.72 -6.86
C PRO A 70 -13.21 -16.11 -6.57
N ALA A 71 -13.25 -14.79 -6.40
CA ALA A 71 -14.46 -14.02 -6.20
C ALA A 71 -14.77 -13.15 -7.44
N PRO A 72 -16.05 -12.73 -7.64
CA PRO A 72 -16.42 -11.84 -8.75
C PRO A 72 -15.68 -10.50 -8.66
N ASP A 73 -15.31 -9.92 -9.82
CA ASP A 73 -14.59 -8.64 -9.89
C ASP A 73 -15.32 -7.51 -9.17
N GLN A 74 -16.64 -7.45 -9.30
CA GLN A 74 -17.45 -6.46 -8.60
C GLN A 74 -17.32 -6.58 -7.08
N TRP A 75 -17.29 -7.79 -6.54
CA TRP A 75 -17.14 -8.02 -5.10
C TRP A 75 -15.74 -7.60 -4.63
N LEU A 76 -14.68 -7.96 -5.38
CA LEU A 76 -13.31 -7.53 -5.07
C LEU A 76 -13.20 -6.00 -5.04
N GLN A 77 -13.83 -5.32 -6.01
CA GLN A 77 -13.85 -3.86 -6.08
C GLN A 77 -14.61 -3.24 -4.89
N GLN A 78 -15.73 -3.83 -4.47
CA GLN A 78 -16.48 -3.38 -3.30
C GLN A 78 -15.67 -3.52 -2.01
N VAL A 79 -14.97 -4.65 -1.82
CA VAL A 79 -14.07 -4.83 -0.66
C VAL A 79 -12.92 -3.82 -0.68
N ALA A 80 -12.30 -3.59 -1.83
CA ALA A 80 -11.22 -2.60 -1.94
C ALA A 80 -11.71 -1.17 -1.64
N ALA A 81 -12.91 -0.82 -2.08
CA ALA A 81 -13.54 0.46 -1.78
C ALA A 81 -13.88 0.61 -0.29
N GLU A 82 -14.38 -0.47 0.37
CA GLU A 82 -14.69 -0.49 1.80
C GLU A 82 -13.44 -0.36 2.65
N MET A 83 -12.34 -1.04 2.27
CA MET A 83 -11.06 -0.93 2.96
C MET A 83 -10.45 0.48 2.84
N ASN A 84 -10.70 1.17 1.75
CA ASN A 84 -10.30 2.55 1.50
C ASN A 84 -8.81 2.83 1.79
N LEU A 85 -7.96 1.84 1.46
CA LEU A 85 -6.50 1.94 1.49
C LEU A 85 -5.96 2.19 0.07
N ALA A 86 -4.67 2.48 -0.05
CA ALA A 86 -4.02 2.65 -1.36
C ALA A 86 -4.37 1.48 -2.27
N GLU A 87 -4.11 0.24 -1.82
CA GLU A 87 -4.56 -0.99 -2.48
C GLU A 87 -4.97 -2.06 -1.48
N THR A 88 -5.88 -2.93 -1.94
CA THR A 88 -6.20 -4.21 -1.32
C THR A 88 -5.68 -5.33 -2.21
N ALA A 89 -4.84 -6.18 -1.65
CA ALA A 89 -4.32 -7.37 -2.30
C ALA A 89 -5.27 -8.56 -2.06
N PHE A 90 -5.63 -9.27 -3.12
CA PHE A 90 -6.43 -10.48 -3.07
C PHE A 90 -5.59 -11.66 -3.55
N LEU A 91 -5.32 -12.60 -2.65
CA LEU A 91 -4.60 -13.83 -2.95
C LEU A 91 -5.61 -14.97 -3.10
N THR A 92 -5.55 -15.68 -4.21
CA THR A 92 -6.40 -16.83 -4.52
C THR A 92 -5.59 -18.00 -5.09
N PRO A 93 -6.05 -19.27 -4.96
CA PRO A 93 -5.50 -20.35 -5.74
C PRO A 93 -5.74 -20.11 -7.24
N ASP A 94 -4.80 -20.58 -8.07
CA ASP A 94 -4.89 -20.60 -9.52
C ASP A 94 -4.55 -22.03 -10.02
N SER A 95 -4.87 -22.33 -11.28
CA SER A 95 -4.61 -23.66 -11.88
C SER A 95 -3.15 -24.10 -11.79
N ASN A 96 -2.21 -23.15 -11.78
CA ASN A 96 -0.77 -23.40 -11.78
C ASN A 96 -0.05 -22.73 -10.59
N GLY A 97 -0.75 -22.37 -9.51
CA GLY A 97 -0.11 -21.73 -8.36
C GLY A 97 -1.02 -20.76 -7.61
N LEU A 98 -0.53 -19.59 -7.36
CA LEU A 98 -1.23 -18.54 -6.63
C LEU A 98 -1.44 -17.33 -7.55
N ARG A 99 -2.64 -16.78 -7.56
CA ARG A 99 -2.97 -15.52 -8.24
C ARG A 99 -3.02 -14.40 -7.24
N LEU A 100 -2.33 -13.30 -7.56
CA LEU A 100 -2.34 -12.07 -6.78
C LEU A 100 -2.89 -10.93 -7.62
N ARG A 101 -3.91 -10.26 -7.09
CA ARG A 101 -4.58 -9.11 -7.70
C ARG A 101 -4.55 -7.93 -6.73
N TRP A 102 -4.44 -6.73 -7.25
CA TRP A 102 -4.40 -5.49 -6.46
C TRP A 102 -5.46 -4.53 -6.97
N LEU A 103 -6.32 -4.09 -6.08
CA LEU A 103 -7.36 -3.13 -6.40
C LEU A 103 -7.22 -1.89 -5.50
N THR A 104 -7.21 -0.72 -6.14
CA THR A 104 -7.47 0.56 -5.47
C THR A 104 -8.95 0.65 -5.10
N PRO A 105 -9.40 1.65 -4.35
CA PRO A 105 -10.83 1.87 -4.12
C PRO A 105 -11.68 2.00 -5.40
N THR A 106 -11.08 2.27 -6.55
CA THR A 106 -11.81 2.56 -7.81
C THR A 106 -11.48 1.65 -8.97
N THR A 107 -10.31 0.99 -8.99
CA THR A 107 -9.88 0.20 -10.14
C THR A 107 -8.85 -0.86 -9.78
N GLU A 108 -8.74 -1.91 -10.60
CA GLU A 108 -7.65 -2.87 -10.52
C GLU A 108 -6.39 -2.34 -11.20
N VAL A 109 -5.23 -2.57 -10.56
CA VAL A 109 -3.91 -2.22 -11.10
C VAL A 109 -3.12 -3.47 -11.49
N ASP A 110 -2.28 -3.35 -12.53
CA ASP A 110 -1.56 -4.51 -13.07
C ASP A 110 -0.37 -4.96 -12.21
N LEU A 111 0.16 -4.06 -11.39
CA LEU A 111 1.31 -4.31 -10.52
C LEU A 111 1.29 -3.37 -9.30
N CYS A 112 1.52 -3.95 -8.10
CA CYS A 112 1.65 -3.17 -6.88
C CYS A 112 2.73 -3.78 -5.95
N GLY A 113 3.86 -3.08 -5.81
CA GLY A 113 5.01 -3.56 -5.03
C GLY A 113 4.73 -3.61 -3.53
N HIS A 114 4.20 -2.54 -2.93
CA HIS A 114 3.98 -2.47 -1.48
C HIS A 114 2.91 -3.47 -1.01
N ALA A 115 1.82 -3.65 -1.77
CA ALA A 115 0.79 -4.62 -1.43
C ALA A 115 1.26 -6.08 -1.65
N THR A 116 2.24 -6.31 -2.55
CA THR A 116 2.94 -7.62 -2.65
C THR A 116 3.81 -7.86 -1.42
N ILE A 117 4.60 -6.87 -0.98
CA ILE A 117 5.36 -6.95 0.28
C ILE A 117 4.43 -7.24 1.45
N ALA A 118 3.29 -6.54 1.54
CA ALA A 118 2.27 -6.77 2.55
C ALA A 118 1.76 -8.21 2.54
N THR A 119 1.45 -8.75 1.35
CA THR A 119 1.01 -10.14 1.18
C THR A 119 2.05 -11.12 1.69
N VAL A 120 3.32 -10.98 1.27
CA VAL A 120 4.41 -11.88 1.69
C VAL A 120 4.67 -11.78 3.20
N GLN A 121 4.51 -10.59 3.80
CA GLN A 121 4.59 -10.41 5.25
C GLN A 121 3.53 -11.25 5.99
N VAL A 122 2.28 -11.20 5.55
CA VAL A 122 1.19 -12.01 6.11
C VAL A 122 1.52 -13.51 5.99
N LEU A 123 1.95 -13.96 4.82
CA LEU A 123 2.29 -15.36 4.61
C LEU A 123 3.47 -15.83 5.47
N ARG A 124 4.49 -14.98 5.64
CA ARG A 124 5.65 -15.23 6.51
C ARG A 124 5.22 -15.40 7.97
N GLU A 125 4.34 -14.53 8.46
CA GLU A 125 3.82 -14.59 9.83
C GLU A 125 2.96 -15.84 10.06
N LEU A 126 2.04 -16.15 9.12
CA LEU A 126 1.22 -17.35 9.17
C LEU A 126 2.06 -18.62 9.12
N HIS A 127 3.10 -18.66 8.26
CA HIS A 127 4.02 -19.79 8.21
C HIS A 127 4.77 -20.00 9.54
N ALA A 128 5.30 -18.92 10.11
CA ALA A 128 6.00 -18.96 11.38
C ALA A 128 5.10 -19.40 12.56
N ALA A 129 3.80 -19.09 12.49
CA ALA A 129 2.79 -19.49 13.46
C ALA A 129 2.26 -20.94 13.24
N GLY A 130 2.60 -21.58 12.12
CA GLY A 130 1.99 -22.87 11.72
C GLY A 130 0.53 -22.74 11.27
N GLU A 131 0.11 -21.56 10.84
CA GLU A 131 -1.26 -21.21 10.46
C GLU A 131 -1.42 -20.97 8.94
N LEU A 132 -0.38 -21.28 8.15
CA LEU A 132 -0.43 -21.08 6.71
C LEU A 132 -1.50 -22.00 6.10
N PRO A 133 -2.48 -21.48 5.33
CA PRO A 133 -3.52 -22.30 4.74
C PRO A 133 -2.95 -23.41 3.82
N ASP A 134 -3.59 -24.59 3.85
CA ASP A 134 -3.14 -25.77 3.08
C ASP A 134 -3.01 -25.50 1.58
N TRP A 135 -3.84 -24.63 1.01
CA TRP A 135 -3.78 -24.26 -0.41
C TRP A 135 -2.62 -23.30 -0.75
N ILE A 136 -1.98 -22.67 0.26
CA ILE A 136 -0.80 -21.81 0.10
C ILE A 136 0.48 -22.56 0.43
N ALA A 137 0.45 -23.44 1.44
CA ALA A 137 1.63 -24.10 1.98
C ALA A 137 2.54 -24.78 0.94
N PRO A 138 2.02 -25.47 -0.12
CA PRO A 138 2.86 -26.07 -1.16
C PRO A 138 3.66 -25.05 -2.00
N HIS A 139 3.23 -23.78 -2.01
CA HIS A 139 3.83 -22.70 -2.80
C HIS A 139 4.85 -21.89 -1.99
N TRP A 140 4.93 -22.08 -0.67
CA TRP A 140 5.91 -21.43 0.21
C TRP A 140 7.19 -22.27 0.28
N GLN A 141 8.12 -22.04 -0.66
CA GLN A 141 9.35 -22.82 -0.79
C GLN A 141 10.57 -21.99 -0.37
N GLN A 142 11.26 -22.40 0.70
CA GLN A 142 12.49 -21.75 1.18
C GLN A 142 12.36 -20.21 1.32
N SER A 143 11.23 -19.76 1.84
CA SER A 143 10.89 -18.34 1.96
C SER A 143 10.75 -17.58 0.63
N CYS A 144 10.68 -18.28 -0.50
CA CYS A 144 10.38 -17.72 -1.82
C CYS A 144 8.98 -18.13 -2.26
N ILE A 145 8.26 -17.20 -2.90
CA ILE A 145 6.91 -17.43 -3.40
C ILE A 145 6.73 -16.76 -4.76
N GLN A 146 5.95 -17.40 -5.64
CA GLN A 146 5.59 -16.86 -6.95
C GLN A 146 4.09 -16.60 -7.04
N PHE A 147 3.75 -15.49 -7.66
CA PHE A 147 2.37 -15.08 -7.91
C PHE A 147 2.14 -14.87 -9.40
N HIS A 148 1.03 -15.39 -9.90
CA HIS A 148 0.51 -15.03 -11.21
C HIS A 148 -0.23 -13.71 -11.11
N SER A 149 0.13 -12.75 -11.92
CA SER A 149 -0.50 -11.42 -11.96
C SER A 149 -0.86 -11.02 -13.40
N ARG A 150 -1.52 -9.87 -13.57
CA ARG A 150 -1.73 -9.28 -14.90
C ARG A 150 -0.42 -8.89 -15.60
N SER A 151 0.64 -8.60 -14.83
CA SER A 151 1.98 -8.28 -15.36
C SER A 151 2.87 -9.51 -15.57
N GLY A 152 2.33 -10.72 -15.44
CA GLY A 152 3.07 -11.96 -15.53
C GLY A 152 3.40 -12.56 -14.17
N ILE A 153 4.46 -13.38 -14.09
CA ILE A 153 4.90 -14.00 -12.86
C ILE A 153 5.73 -13.01 -12.06
N LEU A 154 5.34 -12.79 -10.81
CA LEU A 154 6.07 -11.99 -9.84
C LEU A 154 6.63 -12.88 -8.74
N SER A 155 7.93 -12.85 -8.54
CA SER A 155 8.60 -13.59 -7.47
C SER A 155 8.93 -12.67 -6.30
N ALA A 156 8.72 -13.17 -5.09
CA ALA A 156 9.07 -12.50 -3.86
C ALA A 156 9.85 -13.43 -2.93
N GLU A 157 10.79 -12.88 -2.17
CA GLU A 157 11.62 -13.62 -1.23
C GLU A 157 11.56 -12.98 0.16
N ALA A 158 11.23 -13.75 1.18
CA ALA A 158 11.30 -13.31 2.58
C ALA A 158 12.69 -13.60 3.15
N THR A 159 13.42 -12.54 3.49
CA THR A 159 14.79 -12.62 4.05
C THR A 159 14.84 -12.08 5.48
N ALA A 160 15.98 -12.23 6.15
CA ALA A 160 16.19 -11.63 7.46
C ALA A 160 16.17 -10.09 7.43
N SER A 161 16.54 -9.47 6.29
CA SER A 161 16.57 -8.01 6.11
C SER A 161 15.23 -7.42 5.65
N GLY A 162 14.26 -8.25 5.28
CA GLY A 162 12.96 -7.83 4.76
C GLY A 162 12.48 -8.70 3.61
N ILE A 163 11.51 -8.19 2.87
CA ILE A 163 10.92 -8.86 1.71
C ILE A 163 11.51 -8.24 0.45
N VAL A 164 12.01 -9.09 -0.44
CA VAL A 164 12.68 -8.70 -1.68
C VAL A 164 11.75 -8.95 -2.86
N LEU A 165 11.58 -7.94 -3.70
CA LEU A 165 10.93 -8.01 -5.00
C LEU A 165 11.94 -7.64 -6.09
N ASP A 166 11.87 -8.33 -7.22
CA ASP A 166 12.76 -8.11 -8.36
C ASP A 166 11.98 -7.49 -9.53
N PHE A 167 12.39 -6.28 -9.95
CA PHE A 167 11.73 -5.52 -11.00
C PHE A 167 12.70 -5.06 -12.09
N PRO A 168 12.22 -4.77 -13.31
CA PRO A 168 13.02 -4.09 -14.32
C PRO A 168 13.43 -2.69 -13.84
N ALA A 169 14.68 -2.31 -14.09
CA ALA A 169 15.12 -0.93 -13.95
C ALA A 169 14.43 -0.04 -14.99
N THR A 170 14.03 1.16 -14.61
CA THR A 170 13.40 2.14 -15.51
C THR A 170 14.28 3.39 -15.59
N VAL A 171 15.41 3.27 -16.29
CA VAL A 171 16.41 4.33 -16.39
C VAL A 171 15.77 5.61 -16.92
N PRO A 172 15.78 6.72 -16.17
CA PRO A 172 15.22 7.97 -16.64
C PRO A 172 16.15 8.65 -17.66
N VAL A 173 15.55 9.23 -18.68
CA VAL A 173 16.27 10.01 -19.71
C VAL A 173 15.95 11.48 -19.57
N PRO A 174 16.89 12.41 -19.91
CA PRO A 174 16.61 13.84 -19.88
C PRO A 174 15.34 14.20 -20.67
N ALA A 175 14.51 15.07 -20.10
CA ALA A 175 13.27 15.54 -20.70
C ALA A 175 13.07 17.04 -20.45
N THR A 176 12.24 17.66 -21.30
CA THR A 176 11.88 19.06 -21.13
C THR A 176 11.05 19.23 -19.87
N LEU A 177 11.39 20.21 -19.05
CA LEU A 177 10.61 20.58 -17.86
C LEU A 177 9.25 21.15 -18.30
N PRO A 178 8.11 20.58 -17.88
CA PRO A 178 6.81 21.17 -18.13
C PRO A 178 6.70 22.57 -17.49
N GLU A 179 6.24 23.55 -18.27
CA GLU A 179 6.20 24.97 -17.87
C GLU A 179 5.46 25.19 -16.53
N LYS A 180 4.35 24.50 -16.33
CA LYS A 180 3.53 24.62 -15.11
C LYS A 180 4.11 23.92 -13.90
N LEU A 181 5.09 23.04 -14.06
CA LEU A 181 5.55 22.15 -12.98
C LEU A 181 6.23 22.89 -11.81
N PRO A 182 7.09 23.89 -11.99
CA PRO A 182 7.65 24.66 -10.88
C PRO A 182 6.57 25.35 -10.05
N ALA A 183 5.56 25.95 -10.71
CA ALA A 183 4.43 26.58 -10.04
C ALA A 183 3.57 25.56 -9.28
N ALA A 184 3.29 24.40 -9.89
CA ALA A 184 2.54 23.32 -9.26
C ALA A 184 3.25 22.73 -8.02
N LEU A 185 4.58 22.73 -8.01
CA LEU A 185 5.37 22.29 -6.85
C LEU A 185 5.67 23.42 -5.84
N HIS A 186 5.27 24.67 -6.13
CA HIS A 186 5.60 25.87 -5.35
C HIS A 186 7.10 26.04 -5.12
N ILE A 187 7.91 25.77 -6.14
CA ILE A 187 9.40 25.93 -6.13
C ILE A 187 9.88 26.90 -7.18
N GLN A 188 11.06 27.45 -6.96
CA GLN A 188 11.72 28.28 -7.97
C GLN A 188 12.41 27.39 -9.03
N PRO A 189 12.41 27.77 -10.30
CA PRO A 189 13.12 27.00 -11.35
C PRO A 189 14.59 26.71 -11.02
N ALA A 190 15.29 27.64 -10.32
CA ALA A 190 16.67 27.45 -9.89
C ALA A 190 16.87 26.30 -8.87
N GLN A 191 15.82 25.84 -8.22
CA GLN A 191 15.89 24.69 -7.30
C GLN A 191 15.84 23.34 -8.04
N ILE A 192 15.54 23.35 -9.36
CA ILE A 192 15.49 22.15 -10.19
C ILE A 192 16.86 21.95 -10.84
N LEU A 193 17.58 20.95 -10.39
CA LEU A 193 18.92 20.65 -10.88
C LEU A 193 18.92 19.72 -12.10
N TRP A 194 17.83 18.94 -12.26
CA TRP A 194 17.67 18.02 -13.39
C TRP A 194 16.21 17.63 -13.57
N CYS A 195 15.81 17.39 -14.81
CA CYS A 195 14.48 16.91 -15.20
C CYS A 195 14.62 15.78 -16.22
N GLY A 196 13.88 14.73 -16.06
CA GLY A 196 13.83 13.61 -17.00
C GLY A 196 12.56 12.79 -16.87
N GLN A 197 12.39 11.90 -17.85
CA GLN A 197 11.25 11.00 -17.98
C GLN A 197 11.71 9.56 -17.78
N SER A 198 11.11 8.84 -16.83
CA SER A 198 11.20 7.40 -16.74
C SER A 198 10.11 6.75 -17.62
N ARG A 199 9.99 5.43 -17.61
CA ARG A 199 8.95 4.73 -18.36
C ARG A 199 7.53 5.25 -18.06
N PHE A 200 7.27 5.66 -16.81
CA PHE A 200 5.92 6.01 -16.36
C PHE A 200 5.82 7.44 -15.82
N ASP A 201 6.90 7.97 -15.26
CA ASP A 201 6.86 9.15 -14.40
C ASP A 201 7.90 10.18 -14.81
N LEU A 202 7.58 11.42 -14.54
CA LEU A 202 8.55 12.48 -14.58
C LEU A 202 9.42 12.44 -13.31
N LEU A 203 10.74 12.63 -13.45
CA LEU A 203 11.67 12.67 -12.32
C LEU A 203 12.38 14.02 -12.29
N LEU A 204 12.32 14.69 -11.14
CA LEU A 204 13.03 15.93 -10.86
C LEU A 204 14.06 15.70 -9.77
N ARG A 205 15.31 16.10 -10.01
CA ARG A 205 16.30 16.30 -8.95
C ARG A 205 16.21 17.74 -8.46
N LEU A 206 15.95 17.92 -7.18
CA LEU A 206 15.92 19.21 -6.51
C LEU A 206 17.22 19.48 -5.76
N ASP A 207 17.38 20.73 -5.33
CA ASP A 207 18.60 21.26 -4.72
C ASP A 207 18.91 20.63 -3.35
N SER A 208 17.90 20.30 -2.55
CA SER A 208 18.13 19.86 -1.17
C SER A 208 17.01 18.94 -0.63
N ALA A 209 17.39 18.15 0.38
CA ALA A 209 16.43 17.36 1.17
C ALA A 209 15.41 18.26 1.90
N HIS A 210 15.81 19.46 2.31
CA HIS A 210 14.90 20.43 2.92
C HIS A 210 13.77 20.80 1.96
N THR A 211 14.11 21.12 0.69
CA THR A 211 13.11 21.42 -0.34
C THR A 211 12.13 20.26 -0.50
N ILE A 212 12.62 18.99 -0.57
CA ILE A 212 11.76 17.81 -0.67
C ILE A 212 10.78 17.73 0.51
N ARG A 213 11.27 17.90 1.74
CA ARG A 213 10.45 17.75 2.96
C ARG A 213 9.38 18.84 3.10
N THR A 214 9.68 20.04 2.62
CA THR A 214 8.82 21.23 2.79
C THR A 214 7.86 21.44 1.62
N LEU A 215 7.93 20.64 0.56
CA LEU A 215 7.02 20.74 -0.58
C LEU A 215 5.55 20.69 -0.15
N GLN A 216 4.78 21.63 -0.65
CA GLN A 216 3.33 21.71 -0.52
C GLN A 216 2.73 21.92 -1.91
N PRO A 217 2.65 20.84 -2.74
CA PRO A 217 2.25 21.00 -4.13
C PRO A 217 0.78 21.37 -4.28
N ASP A 218 0.48 22.16 -5.31
CA ASP A 218 -0.87 22.31 -5.82
C ASP A 218 -1.23 21.06 -6.64
N LEU A 219 -2.00 20.18 -6.01
CA LEU A 219 -2.40 18.90 -6.60
C LEU A 219 -3.31 19.08 -7.81
N GLY A 220 -4.06 20.17 -7.89
CA GLY A 220 -4.90 20.49 -9.04
C GLY A 220 -4.04 20.81 -10.26
N LEU A 221 -3.05 21.68 -10.11
CA LEU A 221 -2.10 22.00 -11.19
C LEU A 221 -1.23 20.79 -11.56
N LEU A 222 -0.82 19.95 -10.58
CA LEU A 222 -0.10 18.72 -10.88
C LEU A 222 -0.92 17.72 -11.69
N ALA A 223 -2.22 17.65 -11.47
CA ALA A 223 -3.12 16.76 -12.20
C ALA A 223 -3.26 17.15 -13.69
N GLU A 224 -2.96 18.41 -14.05
CA GLU A 224 -2.99 18.88 -15.44
C GLU A 224 -1.74 18.46 -16.23
N ILE A 225 -0.69 17.98 -15.57
CA ILE A 225 0.53 17.52 -16.24
C ILE A 225 0.29 16.11 -16.79
N PRO A 226 0.51 15.88 -18.09
CA PRO A 226 0.14 14.62 -18.75
C PRO A 226 1.17 13.51 -18.50
N VAL A 227 1.35 13.13 -17.23
CA VAL A 227 2.21 12.04 -16.77
C VAL A 227 1.47 11.22 -15.71
N ARG A 228 1.86 9.96 -15.52
CA ARG A 228 1.29 9.12 -14.44
C ARG A 228 1.55 9.75 -13.07
N GLY A 229 2.78 10.18 -12.84
CA GLY A 229 3.21 10.77 -11.57
C GLY A 229 4.49 11.59 -11.71
N VAL A 230 4.79 12.31 -10.65
CA VAL A 230 5.99 13.15 -10.51
C VAL A 230 6.80 12.66 -9.33
N ILE A 231 8.01 12.16 -9.61
CA ILE A 231 9.04 11.82 -8.62
C ILE A 231 9.86 13.07 -8.37
N VAL A 232 9.96 13.52 -7.14
CA VAL A 232 10.91 14.55 -6.73
C VAL A 232 11.97 13.92 -5.84
N THR A 233 13.26 14.24 -6.02
CA THR A 233 14.35 13.64 -5.25
C THR A 233 15.50 14.61 -5.03
N ALA A 234 16.25 14.40 -3.95
CA ALA A 234 17.47 15.12 -3.61
C ALA A 234 18.44 14.18 -2.90
N LEU A 235 19.68 14.62 -2.69
CA LEU A 235 20.63 13.92 -1.80
C LEU A 235 20.05 13.76 -0.41
N GLY A 236 20.36 12.64 0.23
CA GLY A 236 20.02 12.40 1.64
C GLY A 236 20.67 13.40 2.58
N ASP A 237 20.01 13.67 3.68
CA ASP A 237 20.45 14.60 4.71
C ASP A 237 20.86 13.90 6.03
N THR A 238 20.81 12.56 6.06
CA THR A 238 21.25 11.75 7.20
C THR A 238 22.07 10.56 6.70
N ALA A 239 22.77 9.88 7.60
CA ALA A 239 23.55 8.70 7.27
C ALA A 239 22.70 7.45 6.93
N ASP A 240 21.41 7.49 7.20
CA ASP A 240 20.53 6.32 7.05
C ASP A 240 20.04 6.12 5.62
N HIS A 241 20.18 7.12 4.76
CA HIS A 241 19.76 7.04 3.37
C HIS A 241 20.62 7.90 2.44
N ASP A 242 20.81 7.41 1.20
CA ASP A 242 21.62 8.06 0.17
C ASP A 242 20.89 9.23 -0.46
N PHE A 243 19.60 9.05 -0.65
CA PHE A 243 18.72 10.04 -1.23
C PHE A 243 17.36 10.06 -0.56
N ILE A 244 16.68 11.17 -0.72
CA ILE A 244 15.30 11.39 -0.29
C ILE A 244 14.40 11.62 -1.50
N SER A 245 13.14 11.18 -1.42
CA SER A 245 12.17 11.37 -2.49
C SER A 245 10.75 11.60 -1.96
N ARG A 246 9.86 12.09 -2.84
CA ARG A 246 8.41 12.05 -2.70
C ARG A 246 7.80 11.72 -4.07
N PHE A 247 6.58 11.18 -4.06
CA PHE A 247 5.87 10.79 -5.28
C PHE A 247 4.44 11.30 -5.26
N PHE A 248 4.07 12.04 -6.29
CA PHE A 248 2.75 12.64 -6.47
C PHE A 248 2.12 12.15 -7.76
N ALA A 249 0.90 11.64 -7.70
CA ALA A 249 0.18 11.13 -8.87
C ALA A 249 -1.32 11.50 -8.84
N PRO A 250 -1.66 12.80 -8.69
CA PRO A 250 -3.05 13.22 -8.56
C PRO A 250 -3.89 12.91 -9.82
N ALA A 251 -3.31 12.93 -11.01
CA ALA A 251 -3.97 12.52 -12.25
C ALA A 251 -4.42 11.05 -12.25
N SER A 252 -3.76 10.20 -11.43
CA SER A 252 -4.11 8.79 -11.23
C SER A 252 -4.99 8.55 -9.99
N GLY A 253 -5.50 9.62 -9.37
CA GLY A 253 -6.34 9.53 -8.17
C GLY A 253 -5.56 9.36 -6.85
N VAL A 254 -4.22 9.43 -6.90
CA VAL A 254 -3.35 9.31 -5.72
C VAL A 254 -2.65 10.65 -5.48
N PRO A 255 -3.14 11.50 -4.55
CA PRO A 255 -2.53 12.81 -4.27
C PRO A 255 -1.03 12.72 -3.99
N GLU A 256 -0.65 11.88 -3.04
CA GLU A 256 0.73 11.51 -2.71
C GLU A 256 0.76 10.05 -2.29
N ASP A 257 1.62 9.24 -2.92
CA ASP A 257 1.80 7.84 -2.52
C ASP A 257 2.84 7.74 -1.40
N PRO A 258 2.54 7.08 -0.29
CA PRO A 258 3.42 7.02 0.87
C PRO A 258 4.80 6.45 0.59
N VAL A 259 4.91 5.30 -0.11
CA VAL A 259 6.17 4.70 -0.57
C VAL A 259 5.92 3.94 -1.86
N THR A 260 6.64 4.33 -2.91
CA THR A 260 6.38 3.91 -4.29
C THR A 260 7.48 3.00 -4.82
N GLY A 261 7.21 1.71 -4.92
CA GLY A 261 8.19 0.75 -5.45
C GLY A 261 8.65 1.08 -6.87
N SER A 262 7.71 1.41 -7.78
CA SER A 262 8.04 1.74 -9.17
C SER A 262 8.89 3.00 -9.30
N ALA A 263 8.73 3.99 -8.43
CA ALA A 263 9.59 5.16 -8.39
C ALA A 263 11.04 4.78 -8.04
N HIS A 264 11.23 3.82 -7.13
CA HIS A 264 12.55 3.36 -6.74
C HIS A 264 13.25 2.53 -7.83
N CYS A 265 12.48 1.94 -8.77
CA CYS A 265 13.04 1.33 -9.98
C CYS A 265 13.65 2.38 -10.95
N ALA A 266 13.23 3.65 -10.86
CA ALA A 266 13.82 4.76 -11.58
C ALA A 266 14.91 5.48 -10.77
N LEU A 267 14.69 5.64 -9.47
CA LEU A 267 15.64 6.32 -8.57
C LEU A 267 16.95 5.56 -8.41
N ALA A 268 16.91 4.22 -8.37
CA ALA A 268 18.12 3.42 -8.25
C ALA A 268 19.11 3.64 -9.40
N PRO A 269 18.77 3.47 -10.68
CA PRO A 269 19.69 3.74 -11.78
C PRO A 269 20.01 5.23 -11.95
N PHE A 270 19.15 6.14 -11.51
CA PHE A 270 19.42 7.59 -11.52
C PHE A 270 20.54 7.98 -10.54
N TRP A 271 20.49 7.45 -9.32
CA TRP A 271 21.45 7.79 -8.26
C TRP A 271 22.72 6.94 -8.28
N GLN A 272 22.69 5.72 -8.85
CA GLN A 272 23.82 4.80 -8.88
C GLN A 272 25.13 5.41 -9.40
N PRO A 273 25.15 6.20 -10.50
CA PRO A 273 26.39 6.78 -11.00
C PRO A 273 27.02 7.78 -10.02
N GLN A 274 26.22 8.49 -9.22
CA GLN A 274 26.73 9.46 -8.25
C GLN A 274 27.39 8.78 -7.05
N PHE A 275 26.89 7.62 -6.62
CA PHE A 275 27.44 6.90 -5.47
C PHE A 275 28.47 5.84 -5.83
N GLY A 276 28.59 5.45 -7.10
CA GLY A 276 29.57 4.47 -7.59
C GLY A 276 29.39 3.07 -6.99
N ARG A 277 28.19 2.74 -6.48
CA ARG A 277 27.85 1.43 -5.91
C ARG A 277 26.43 1.00 -6.29
N ASN A 278 26.21 -0.32 -6.31
CA ASN A 278 24.93 -0.90 -6.75
C ASN A 278 23.89 -1.00 -5.64
N THR A 279 24.29 -1.00 -4.38
CA THR A 279 23.37 -1.00 -3.24
C THR A 279 23.13 0.43 -2.78
N LEU A 280 21.88 0.86 -2.80
CA LEU A 280 21.44 2.19 -2.38
C LEU A 280 20.31 2.09 -1.36
N PHE A 281 20.20 3.12 -0.53
CA PHE A 281 19.13 3.27 0.46
C PHE A 281 18.37 4.57 0.18
N GLY A 282 17.06 4.45 -0.07
CA GLY A 282 16.17 5.59 -0.30
C GLY A 282 15.23 5.81 0.88
N CYS A 283 14.98 7.08 1.20
CA CYS A 283 13.90 7.50 2.09
C CYS A 283 12.81 8.18 1.25
N GLN A 284 11.60 7.66 1.22
CA GLN A 284 10.46 8.42 0.68
C GLN A 284 9.81 9.19 1.82
N ALA A 285 9.90 10.52 1.76
CA ALA A 285 9.57 11.44 2.84
C ALA A 285 8.13 11.98 2.73
N SER A 286 7.17 11.10 2.48
CA SER A 286 5.75 11.40 2.65
C SER A 286 5.42 11.63 4.14
N SER A 287 4.19 12.01 4.45
CA SER A 287 3.73 12.16 5.84
C SER A 287 3.88 10.87 6.67
N ARG A 288 3.78 9.70 6.04
CA ARG A 288 4.01 8.40 6.69
C ARG A 288 5.49 8.01 6.70
N GLY A 289 6.22 8.37 5.65
CA GLY A 289 7.62 8.02 5.46
C GLY A 289 7.84 6.52 5.24
N GLY A 290 8.98 6.16 4.64
CA GLY A 290 9.39 4.76 4.53
C GLY A 290 10.75 4.61 3.86
N HIS A 291 11.33 3.42 3.98
CA HIS A 291 12.68 3.13 3.55
C HIS A 291 12.71 1.97 2.58
N VAL A 292 13.48 2.13 1.52
CA VAL A 292 13.65 1.11 0.48
C VAL A 292 15.14 0.91 0.26
N ARG A 293 15.60 -0.33 0.43
CA ARG A 293 16.91 -0.75 -0.04
C ARG A 293 16.78 -1.21 -1.50
N MET A 294 17.68 -0.77 -2.34
CA MET A 294 17.76 -1.11 -3.75
C MET A 294 19.10 -1.75 -4.07
N ASP A 295 19.08 -2.91 -4.73
CA ASP A 295 20.27 -3.56 -5.23
C ASP A 295 20.16 -3.66 -6.77
N LEU A 296 20.96 -2.86 -7.48
CA LEU A 296 21.03 -2.88 -8.95
C LEU A 296 21.80 -4.08 -9.45
N GLN A 297 21.23 -4.81 -10.41
CA GLN A 297 21.83 -5.99 -11.06
C GLN A 297 21.57 -5.93 -12.57
N GLY A 298 22.46 -5.24 -13.30
CA GLY A 298 22.28 -4.99 -14.73
C GLY A 298 21.04 -4.12 -15.00
N ASP A 299 20.06 -4.68 -15.71
CA ASP A 299 18.78 -4.05 -16.05
C ASP A 299 17.67 -4.33 -15.01
N ARG A 300 18.03 -4.90 -13.85
CA ARG A 300 17.10 -5.25 -12.76
C ARG A 300 17.40 -4.46 -11.49
N VAL A 301 16.36 -4.21 -10.72
CA VAL A 301 16.42 -3.61 -9.37
C VAL A 301 15.72 -4.54 -8.40
N ARG A 302 16.47 -5.06 -7.44
CA ARG A 302 15.89 -5.77 -6.30
C ARG A 302 15.54 -4.76 -5.21
N LEU A 303 14.24 -4.60 -4.94
CA LEU A 303 13.72 -3.73 -3.89
C LEU A 303 13.52 -4.55 -2.63
N THR A 304 14.17 -4.16 -1.55
CA THR A 304 13.98 -4.77 -0.22
C THR A 304 13.25 -3.79 0.68
N GLY A 305 12.13 -4.25 1.25
CA GLY A 305 11.35 -3.50 2.24
C GLY A 305 11.04 -4.36 3.47
N GLN A 306 11.03 -3.73 4.64
CA GLN A 306 10.44 -4.33 5.83
C GLN A 306 8.92 -4.12 5.80
N ALA A 307 8.18 -4.88 6.59
CA ALA A 307 6.74 -4.70 6.74
C ALA A 307 6.29 -5.12 8.13
N VAL A 308 5.22 -4.51 8.61
CA VAL A 308 4.63 -4.82 9.92
C VAL A 308 3.11 -4.92 9.79
N THR A 309 2.55 -6.03 10.31
CA THR A 309 1.10 -6.23 10.37
C THR A 309 0.53 -5.40 11.51
N VAL A 310 -0.44 -4.53 11.20
CA VAL A 310 -1.08 -3.63 12.17
C VAL A 310 -2.51 -4.06 12.52
N PHE A 311 -3.11 -4.92 11.70
CA PHE A 311 -4.43 -5.47 11.96
C PHE A 311 -4.52 -6.90 11.41
N ARG A 312 -5.21 -7.77 12.17
CA ARG A 312 -5.62 -9.11 11.74
C ARG A 312 -7.06 -9.36 12.18
N GLY A 313 -7.89 -9.79 11.26
CA GLY A 313 -9.30 -10.04 11.53
C GLY A 313 -9.97 -10.85 10.43
N SER A 314 -11.29 -10.73 10.34
CA SER A 314 -12.08 -11.41 9.32
C SER A 314 -13.08 -10.44 8.71
N LEU A 315 -13.20 -10.48 7.38
CA LEU A 315 -14.31 -9.88 6.66
C LEU A 315 -15.51 -10.83 6.76
N LEU A 316 -16.64 -10.31 7.21
CA LEU A 316 -17.89 -11.06 7.40
C LEU A 316 -18.83 -10.79 6.23
N VAL A 317 -19.04 -11.76 5.35
CA VAL A 317 -19.86 -11.63 4.13
C VAL A 317 -20.74 -12.87 3.89
#